data_1149579705627da2a7e45e10e783a2af
#
_entry.id   1149579705627da2a7e45e10e783a2af
#
_cell.length_a   1.000
_cell.length_b   1.000
_cell.length_c   1.000
_cell.angle_alpha   90.00
_cell.angle_beta   90.00
_cell.angle_gamma   90.00
#
_symmetry.space_group_name_H-M   'P 1'
#
loop_
_entity.id
_entity.type
_entity.pdbx_description
1 polymer ?
#
loop_
_entity_poly.entity_id
_entity_poly.type
_entity_poly.pdbx_seq_one_letter_code
_entity_poly.pdbx_strand_id
1 'polypeptide(L)'
;MSDLKSIESSPDNLLAPTPLPHLKQSNRRMFLGKMSASLVGALAVPSAAAAQTASDSSKLSPNNQASAASYGIPDNPRVQASFAIRLNAAIAQALVPLPSHQTNGDQQRYPDGSATYTKVVLQDSIGLVNPAAYRTFTTALASGKPSDFENIIIGGTRTLNGPQGGLAFTLEGTDSHQFGSSPSPHNQETEVVVPAPPAFSSPAWGTELTELYWCSLLRDTAFTDYQTSPVAAAACAELTSMPSYAGPRTHSGHVTPNLLFRGYYPGETLGPYISQLIITPSFFGALPLTNQYITYQAGLNYMLDPDSFLQVQNGINTGLTNQPDPNVRFLQNGRGLAAWTHVDVLFQAYFIAFLVMNTLSAPLNPGNPYATSRTQNGFDTLGGPDISATIGEVAARVLDTVWYQKWFVHLRPRPESSGGIAYLTKTNQLGSLQAKLNNNFLNSQALKASYDANNSWFLSQAFPEGSPAHPAYPTGHGTVAGACITILKFFYDGNFVIPNPQVPAPDGLSLNPYTGPDAGSLTINGEP
;
A
#
# COMPACT_ATOMS: atom_id res chain seq x y z
N MET A 1 11.17 -59.48 33.45
CA MET A 1 9.87 -60.12 33.64
C MET A 1 8.84 -58.97 33.65
N SER A 2 8.08 -58.94 32.54
CA SER A 2 6.69 -58.55 32.36
C SER A 2 6.37 -57.08 32.73
N ASP A 3 5.78 -56.30 31.97
CA ASP A 3 4.98 -56.26 30.75
C ASP A 3 4.92 -54.80 30.27
N LEU A 4 5.46 -54.48 29.12
CA LEU A 4 5.17 -53.23 28.46
C LEU A 4 4.14 -53.53 27.37
N LYS A 5 2.88 -53.21 27.63
CA LYS A 5 1.82 -53.19 26.62
C LYS A 5 1.99 -52.00 25.71
N SER A 6 2.12 -52.28 24.43
CA SER A 6 2.03 -51.37 23.31
C SER A 6 0.68 -50.64 23.32
N ILE A 7 0.72 -49.30 23.25
CA ILE A 7 -0.43 -48.47 22.91
C ILE A 7 -0.20 -48.02 21.48
N GLU A 8 -0.91 -48.62 20.53
CA GLU A 8 -1.09 -48.12 19.19
C GLU A 8 -1.87 -46.80 19.24
N SER A 9 -1.23 -45.71 18.88
CA SER A 9 -1.91 -44.42 18.66
C SER A 9 -2.39 -44.34 17.20
N SER A 10 -3.70 -44.39 17.04
CA SER A 10 -4.39 -44.09 15.80
C SER A 10 -4.17 -42.64 15.37
N PRO A 11 -3.91 -42.36 14.07
CA PRO A 11 -3.71 -41.00 13.56
C PRO A 11 -5.02 -40.44 13.03
N ASP A 12 -5.93 -40.04 13.91
CA ASP A 12 -7.12 -39.27 13.46
C ASP A 12 -7.58 -38.39 14.63
N ASN A 13 -7.08 -37.17 14.68
CA ASN A 13 -7.74 -35.99 15.24
C ASN A 13 -6.82 -34.76 15.15
N LEU A 14 -6.49 -34.35 13.93
CA LEU A 14 -6.10 -32.97 13.67
C LEU A 14 -7.38 -32.18 13.47
N LEU A 15 -7.80 -31.48 14.52
CA LEU A 15 -8.85 -30.48 14.47
C LEU A 15 -8.48 -29.44 13.39
N ALA A 16 -9.29 -29.35 12.35
CA ALA A 16 -9.24 -28.26 11.40
C ALA A 16 -9.29 -26.92 12.17
N PRO A 17 -8.50 -25.91 11.79
CA PRO A 17 -8.55 -24.62 12.43
C PRO A 17 -9.95 -24.05 12.25
N THR A 18 -10.62 -23.82 13.37
CA THR A 18 -11.91 -23.13 13.42
C THR A 18 -11.73 -21.75 12.79
N PRO A 19 -12.57 -21.32 11.85
CA PRO A 19 -12.50 -19.97 11.32
C PRO A 19 -12.64 -18.99 12.48
N LEU A 20 -11.70 -18.06 12.58
CA LEU A 20 -11.77 -16.97 13.54
C LEU A 20 -13.13 -16.28 13.37
N PRO A 21 -13.89 -16.05 14.45
CA PRO A 21 -15.16 -15.37 14.36
C PRO A 21 -14.92 -13.98 13.76
N HIS A 22 -15.63 -13.67 12.70
CA HIS A 22 -15.68 -12.33 12.12
C HIS A 22 -16.03 -11.35 13.25
N LEU A 23 -15.04 -10.61 13.74
CA LEU A 23 -15.26 -9.51 14.64
C LEU A 23 -16.19 -8.54 13.94
N LYS A 24 -17.44 -8.48 14.39
CA LYS A 24 -18.42 -7.51 13.90
C LYS A 24 -17.85 -6.11 14.14
N GLN A 25 -17.37 -5.47 13.11
CA GLN A 25 -16.88 -4.08 13.11
C GLN A 25 -17.99 -3.04 13.43
N SER A 26 -19.19 -3.50 13.83
CA SER A 26 -20.38 -2.65 13.94
C SER A 26 -20.32 -1.55 14.99
N ASN A 27 -19.53 -1.72 16.07
CA ASN A 27 -19.61 -0.78 17.20
C ASN A 27 -18.66 0.43 17.09
N ARG A 28 -17.56 0.31 16.37
CA ARG A 28 -16.63 1.44 16.17
C ARG A 28 -17.15 2.44 15.14
N ARG A 29 -17.78 1.94 14.07
CA ARG A 29 -18.41 2.79 13.04
C ARG A 29 -19.62 3.56 13.58
N MET A 30 -20.41 2.98 14.49
CA MET A 30 -21.56 3.66 15.08
C MET A 30 -21.15 4.77 16.05
N PHE A 31 -20.01 4.62 16.72
CA PHE A 31 -19.46 5.66 17.60
C PHE A 31 -18.86 6.83 16.80
N LEU A 32 -18.06 6.53 15.78
CA LEU A 32 -17.47 7.53 14.88
C LEU A 32 -18.53 8.16 13.96
N GLY A 33 -19.49 7.40 13.47
CA GLY A 33 -20.58 7.92 12.64
C GLY A 33 -21.53 8.87 13.37
N LYS A 34 -21.70 8.72 14.69
CA LYS A 34 -22.49 9.68 15.49
C LYS A 34 -21.71 10.95 15.82
N MET A 35 -20.39 10.89 15.91
CA MET A 35 -19.54 12.07 16.06
C MET A 35 -19.40 12.84 14.73
N SER A 36 -19.26 12.16 13.60
CA SER A 36 -19.14 12.80 12.29
C SER A 36 -20.45 13.45 11.81
N ALA A 37 -21.61 12.87 12.11
CA ALA A 37 -22.90 13.48 11.73
C ALA A 37 -23.16 14.83 12.42
N SER A 38 -22.59 15.07 13.59
CA SER A 38 -22.70 16.34 14.30
C SER A 38 -21.68 17.39 13.86
N LEU A 39 -20.53 16.94 13.32
CA LEU A 39 -19.47 17.82 12.80
C LEU A 39 -19.68 18.24 11.34
N VAL A 40 -20.35 17.41 10.54
CA VAL A 40 -20.58 17.65 9.10
C VAL A 40 -21.48 18.89 8.84
N GLY A 41 -22.22 19.36 9.83
CA GLY A 41 -22.97 20.61 9.72
C GLY A 41 -22.10 21.88 9.70
N ALA A 42 -20.81 21.81 10.06
CA ALA A 42 -19.95 22.98 10.24
C ALA A 42 -18.67 23.01 9.38
N LEU A 43 -18.29 21.89 8.76
CA LEU A 43 -17.04 21.79 8.00
C LEU A 43 -17.31 21.27 6.58
N ALA A 44 -17.87 22.12 5.71
CA ALA A 44 -17.76 21.92 4.28
C ALA A 44 -16.30 22.21 3.88
N VAL A 45 -15.47 21.17 3.77
CA VAL A 45 -14.14 21.30 3.16
C VAL A 45 -14.33 21.54 1.66
N PRO A 46 -13.86 22.66 1.10
CA PRO A 46 -14.01 22.91 -0.32
C PRO A 46 -13.16 21.89 -1.11
N SER A 47 -13.77 21.27 -2.11
CA SER A 47 -13.05 20.46 -3.09
C SER A 47 -12.00 21.33 -3.83
N ALA A 48 -10.96 20.70 -4.37
CA ALA A 48 -9.91 21.40 -5.12
C ALA A 48 -10.44 22.29 -6.29
N ALA A 49 -11.66 22.02 -6.79
CA ALA A 49 -12.37 22.89 -7.73
C ALA A 49 -12.99 24.13 -7.06
N ALA A 50 -13.23 24.10 -5.75
CA ALA A 50 -13.79 25.22 -5.00
C ALA A 50 -12.72 26.13 -4.36
N ALA A 51 -11.44 25.79 -4.49
CA ALA A 51 -10.34 26.62 -3.98
C ALA A 51 -10.23 28.00 -4.63
N GLN A 52 -10.97 28.25 -5.72
CA GLN A 52 -11.04 29.58 -6.33
C GLN A 52 -12.07 30.52 -5.70
N THR A 53 -12.87 30.05 -4.73
CA THR A 53 -13.87 30.88 -4.04
C THR A 53 -13.72 30.91 -2.51
N ALA A 54 -12.52 30.59 -2.01
CA ALA A 54 -12.23 30.57 -0.56
C ALA A 54 -12.12 32.01 0.03
N SER A 55 -13.13 32.85 -0.17
CA SER A 55 -13.20 34.14 0.51
C SER A 55 -14.17 34.14 1.71
N ASP A 56 -14.70 32.99 2.10
CA ASP A 56 -15.66 32.90 3.21
C ASP A 56 -15.05 32.27 4.49
N SER A 57 -13.85 32.71 4.85
CA SER A 57 -13.22 32.40 6.14
C SER A 57 -14.03 32.97 7.34
N SER A 58 -15.04 33.77 7.06
CA SER A 58 -15.93 34.34 8.10
C SER A 58 -16.83 33.32 8.80
N LYS A 59 -17.00 32.10 8.22
CA LYS A 59 -17.83 31.05 8.83
C LYS A 59 -17.11 30.20 9.88
N LEU A 60 -15.78 30.30 9.95
CA LEU A 60 -14.96 29.61 10.95
C LEU A 60 -14.48 30.59 12.04
N SER A 61 -15.30 31.58 12.38
CA SER A 61 -14.99 32.49 13.48
C SER A 61 -14.86 31.73 14.80
N PRO A 62 -13.87 32.04 15.65
CA PRO A 62 -13.76 31.50 17.00
C PRO A 62 -15.02 31.65 17.85
N ASN A 63 -15.92 32.57 17.47
CA ASN A 63 -17.18 32.82 18.17
C ASN A 63 -18.31 31.82 17.82
N ASN A 64 -18.14 30.94 16.84
CA ASN A 64 -19.09 29.88 16.51
C ASN A 64 -18.70 28.53 17.11
N GLN A 65 -17.95 28.53 18.21
CA GLN A 65 -17.59 27.30 18.91
C GLN A 65 -18.85 26.63 19.46
N ALA A 66 -19.18 25.45 18.95
CA ALA A 66 -20.12 24.59 19.63
C ALA A 66 -19.62 24.36 21.07
N SER A 67 -20.48 24.53 22.05
CA SER A 67 -20.08 24.31 23.44
C SER A 67 -19.68 22.85 23.65
N ALA A 68 -18.73 22.57 24.54
CA ALA A 68 -18.35 21.21 24.90
C ALA A 68 -19.57 20.34 25.26
N ALA A 69 -20.62 20.93 25.82
CA ALA A 69 -21.86 20.25 26.13
C ALA A 69 -22.61 19.73 24.90
N SER A 70 -22.51 20.38 23.72
CA SER A 70 -23.13 19.90 22.47
C SER A 70 -22.52 18.59 21.95
N TYR A 71 -21.33 18.22 22.41
CA TYR A 71 -20.63 16.97 22.10
C TYR A 71 -20.77 15.91 23.22
N GLY A 72 -21.62 16.16 24.23
CA GLY A 72 -21.77 15.24 25.35
C GLY A 72 -20.55 15.14 26.27
N ILE A 73 -19.68 16.15 26.26
CA ILE A 73 -18.47 16.18 27.09
C ILE A 73 -18.87 16.41 28.55
N PRO A 74 -18.41 15.57 29.49
CA PRO A 74 -18.73 15.74 30.92
C PRO A 74 -18.34 17.10 31.46
N ASP A 75 -19.17 17.61 32.41
CA ASP A 75 -18.91 18.86 33.11
C ASP A 75 -17.79 18.68 34.17
N ASN A 76 -16.58 18.46 33.65
CA ASN A 76 -15.34 18.33 34.41
C ASN A 76 -14.32 19.30 33.82
N PRO A 77 -13.77 20.24 34.57
CA PRO A 77 -12.88 21.28 34.03
C PRO A 77 -11.66 20.74 33.31
N ARG A 78 -11.08 19.63 33.78
CA ARG A 78 -9.91 18.99 33.11
C ARG A 78 -10.29 18.32 31.78
N VAL A 79 -11.44 17.65 31.74
CA VAL A 79 -11.95 17.02 30.52
C VAL A 79 -12.32 18.08 29.50
N GLN A 80 -12.98 19.15 29.91
CA GLN A 80 -13.34 20.28 29.05
C GLN A 80 -12.10 21.02 28.51
N ALA A 81 -11.10 21.26 29.36
CA ALA A 81 -9.83 21.85 28.91
C ALA A 81 -9.11 20.94 27.88
N SER A 82 -9.05 19.64 28.11
CA SER A 82 -8.50 18.69 27.18
C SER A 82 -9.25 18.63 25.84
N PHE A 83 -10.58 18.71 25.90
CA PHE A 83 -11.42 18.80 24.70
C PHE A 83 -11.16 20.09 23.92
N ALA A 84 -11.12 21.23 24.61
CA ALA A 84 -10.86 22.52 23.99
C ALA A 84 -9.49 22.59 23.29
N ILE A 85 -8.45 22.03 23.90
CA ILE A 85 -7.13 21.95 23.29
C ILE A 85 -7.19 21.16 21.97
N ARG A 86 -7.83 19.99 21.97
CA ARG A 86 -7.95 19.15 20.77
C ARG A 86 -8.82 19.79 19.70
N LEU A 87 -9.93 20.41 20.08
CA LEU A 87 -10.79 21.12 19.14
C LEU A 87 -10.07 22.31 18.50
N ASN A 88 -9.37 23.11 19.29
CA ASN A 88 -8.59 24.24 18.78
C ASN A 88 -7.46 23.79 17.85
N ALA A 89 -6.78 22.69 18.17
CA ALA A 89 -5.77 22.11 17.29
C ALA A 89 -6.38 21.61 15.96
N ALA A 90 -7.54 20.96 16.01
CA ALA A 90 -8.26 20.51 14.80
C ALA A 90 -8.73 21.69 13.93
N ILE A 91 -9.25 22.76 14.55
CA ILE A 91 -9.63 23.99 13.84
C ILE A 91 -8.40 24.64 13.20
N ALA A 92 -7.31 24.78 13.94
CA ALA A 92 -6.07 25.34 13.42
C ALA A 92 -5.55 24.51 12.21
N GLN A 93 -5.61 23.18 12.29
CA GLN A 93 -5.25 22.29 11.21
C GLN A 93 -6.16 22.46 9.97
N ALA A 94 -7.48 22.57 10.19
CA ALA A 94 -8.44 22.76 9.10
C ALA A 94 -8.31 24.11 8.37
N LEU A 95 -7.72 25.11 9.04
CA LEU A 95 -7.46 26.43 8.45
C LEU A 95 -6.16 26.52 7.67
N VAL A 96 -5.29 25.52 7.75
CA VAL A 96 -4.05 25.49 6.96
C VAL A 96 -4.40 25.34 5.47
N PRO A 97 -3.91 26.23 4.60
CA PRO A 97 -4.16 26.10 3.17
C PRO A 97 -3.62 24.77 2.63
N LEU A 98 -4.37 24.15 1.75
CA LEU A 98 -3.90 22.95 1.05
C LEU A 98 -2.74 23.32 0.11
N PRO A 99 -1.67 22.54 0.05
CA PRO A 99 -0.60 22.78 -0.90
C PRO A 99 -1.09 22.63 -2.34
N SER A 100 -0.43 23.29 -3.26
CA SER A 100 -0.70 23.14 -4.68
C SER A 100 -0.10 21.82 -5.18
N HIS A 101 -0.92 20.98 -5.78
CA HIS A 101 -0.50 19.70 -6.36
C HIS A 101 -0.39 19.81 -7.89
N GLN A 102 0.68 19.25 -8.43
CA GLN A 102 0.82 19.08 -9.87
C GLN A 102 0.18 17.76 -10.30
N THR A 103 -0.68 17.81 -11.31
CA THR A 103 -1.26 16.61 -11.95
C THR A 103 -0.57 16.33 -13.28
N ASN A 104 -0.72 15.10 -13.79
CA ASN A 104 -0.21 14.74 -15.11
C ASN A 104 -1.12 15.20 -16.28
N GLY A 105 -2.27 15.78 -15.98
CA GLY A 105 -3.25 16.28 -16.95
C GLY A 105 -4.07 15.21 -17.67
N ASP A 106 -4.01 13.95 -17.25
CA ASP A 106 -4.71 12.84 -17.94
C ASP A 106 -6.22 12.95 -17.84
N GLN A 107 -6.78 13.44 -16.73
CA GLN A 107 -8.23 13.62 -16.58
C GLN A 107 -8.80 14.62 -17.59
N GLN A 108 -8.06 15.70 -17.87
CA GLN A 108 -8.46 16.72 -18.85
C GLN A 108 -8.22 16.23 -20.28
N ARG A 109 -7.15 15.47 -20.51
CA ARG A 109 -6.78 14.93 -21.82
C ARG A 109 -7.73 13.82 -22.26
N TYR A 110 -8.23 13.01 -21.32
CA TYR A 110 -9.09 11.85 -21.55
C TYR A 110 -10.40 11.98 -20.78
N PRO A 111 -11.31 12.88 -21.21
CA PRO A 111 -12.57 13.14 -20.49
C PRO A 111 -13.56 11.95 -20.50
N ASP A 112 -13.28 10.93 -21.30
CA ASP A 112 -14.00 9.64 -21.29
C ASP A 112 -13.65 8.75 -20.08
N GLY A 113 -12.73 9.18 -19.21
CA GLY A 113 -12.30 8.45 -18.02
C GLY A 113 -11.33 7.29 -18.31
N SER A 114 -10.93 7.07 -19.57
CA SER A 114 -10.12 5.89 -19.96
C SER A 114 -8.69 5.89 -19.39
N ALA A 115 -8.18 7.04 -18.95
CA ALA A 115 -6.90 7.15 -18.24
C ALA A 115 -7.06 7.55 -16.77
N THR A 116 -8.24 7.34 -16.20
CA THR A 116 -8.58 7.68 -14.82
C THR A 116 -8.97 6.43 -14.06
N TYR A 117 -8.82 6.42 -12.75
CA TYR A 117 -9.32 5.34 -11.91
C TYR A 117 -10.85 5.28 -11.98
N THR A 118 -11.37 4.16 -12.43
CA THR A 118 -12.82 3.92 -12.61
C THR A 118 -13.25 2.52 -12.16
N LYS A 119 -12.35 1.74 -11.55
CA LYS A 119 -12.72 0.42 -11.03
C LYS A 119 -13.88 0.54 -10.05
N VAL A 120 -14.85 -0.38 -10.15
CA VAL A 120 -16.13 -0.45 -9.43
C VAL A 120 -17.20 0.52 -9.96
N VAL A 121 -16.85 1.66 -10.54
CA VAL A 121 -17.83 2.47 -11.29
C VAL A 121 -18.34 1.66 -12.48
N LEU A 122 -19.62 1.73 -12.79
CA LEU A 122 -20.22 0.95 -13.89
C LEU A 122 -19.44 1.12 -15.19
N GLN A 123 -18.97 0.00 -15.74
CA GLN A 123 -18.28 -0.09 -17.03
C GLN A 123 -19.24 -0.66 -18.08
N ASP A 124 -19.37 -0.02 -19.22
CA ASP A 124 -20.15 -0.54 -20.34
C ASP A 124 -19.40 -1.67 -21.09
N SER A 125 -18.07 -1.55 -21.14
CA SER A 125 -17.15 -2.56 -21.69
C SER A 125 -15.74 -2.35 -21.14
N ILE A 126 -14.80 -3.20 -21.54
CA ILE A 126 -13.41 -3.08 -21.11
C ILE A 126 -12.87 -1.67 -21.43
N GLY A 127 -12.39 -0.99 -20.39
CA GLY A 127 -11.82 0.35 -20.48
C GLY A 127 -12.81 1.50 -20.72
N LEU A 128 -14.10 1.21 -20.94
CA LEU A 128 -15.15 2.20 -21.15
C LEU A 128 -16.07 2.27 -19.94
N VAL A 129 -15.86 3.25 -19.10
CA VAL A 129 -16.79 3.57 -18.02
C VAL A 129 -18.07 4.17 -18.58
N ASN A 130 -19.23 3.78 -18.01
CA ASN A 130 -20.51 4.36 -18.39
C ASN A 130 -20.49 5.88 -18.12
N PRO A 131 -20.83 6.73 -19.12
CA PRO A 131 -20.71 8.18 -18.95
C PRO A 131 -21.61 8.78 -17.86
N ALA A 132 -22.78 8.18 -17.60
CA ALA A 132 -23.66 8.65 -16.52
C ALA A 132 -23.09 8.26 -15.16
N ALA A 133 -22.56 7.05 -15.02
CA ALA A 133 -21.89 6.59 -13.81
C ALA A 133 -20.63 7.42 -13.53
N TYR A 134 -19.82 7.69 -14.54
CA TYR A 134 -18.62 8.52 -14.38
C TYR A 134 -18.96 9.93 -13.90
N ARG A 135 -20.05 10.53 -14.38
CA ARG A 135 -20.53 11.83 -13.85
C ARG A 135 -20.91 11.77 -12.38
N THR A 136 -21.57 10.73 -11.91
CA THR A 136 -21.89 10.61 -10.48
C THR A 136 -20.63 10.48 -9.64
N PHE A 137 -19.64 9.72 -10.10
CA PHE A 137 -18.34 9.56 -9.44
C PHE A 137 -17.58 10.90 -9.36
N THR A 138 -17.42 11.61 -10.48
CA THR A 138 -16.71 12.90 -10.50
C THR A 138 -17.46 13.99 -9.71
N THR A 139 -18.80 13.93 -9.68
CA THR A 139 -19.61 14.83 -8.84
C THR A 139 -19.34 14.59 -7.37
N ALA A 140 -19.29 13.34 -6.92
CA ALA A 140 -19.00 12.98 -5.54
C ALA A 140 -17.61 13.48 -5.11
N LEU A 141 -16.58 13.26 -5.94
CA LEU A 141 -15.23 13.77 -5.66
C LEU A 141 -15.16 15.30 -5.62
N ALA A 142 -15.92 15.98 -6.49
CA ALA A 142 -15.93 17.44 -6.53
C ALA A 142 -16.69 18.05 -5.34
N SER A 143 -17.78 17.44 -4.90
CA SER A 143 -18.62 17.98 -3.82
C SER A 143 -18.12 17.64 -2.42
N GLY A 144 -17.44 16.48 -2.27
CA GLY A 144 -17.05 15.92 -0.97
C GLY A 144 -18.23 15.55 -0.07
N LYS A 145 -19.48 15.57 -0.57
CA LYS A 145 -20.67 15.32 0.24
C LYS A 145 -20.92 13.84 0.42
N PRO A 146 -21.15 13.33 1.65
CA PRO A 146 -21.45 11.93 1.89
C PRO A 146 -22.60 11.38 1.03
N SER A 147 -23.67 12.20 0.84
CA SER A 147 -24.82 11.81 0.00
C SER A 147 -24.44 11.56 -1.46
N ASP A 148 -23.48 12.29 -2.00
CA ASP A 148 -23.07 12.15 -3.39
C ASP A 148 -22.21 10.88 -3.57
N PHE A 149 -21.42 10.50 -2.55
CA PHE A 149 -20.72 9.21 -2.56
C PHE A 149 -21.69 8.03 -2.53
N GLU A 150 -22.78 8.11 -1.77
CA GLU A 150 -23.80 7.06 -1.75
C GLU A 150 -24.57 6.96 -3.08
N ASN A 151 -24.57 8.01 -3.88
CA ASN A 151 -25.25 8.06 -5.18
C ASN A 151 -24.36 7.65 -6.36
N ILE A 152 -23.11 7.24 -6.15
CA ILE A 152 -22.24 6.76 -7.22
C ILE A 152 -22.86 5.49 -7.83
N ILE A 153 -23.01 5.50 -9.15
CA ILE A 153 -23.52 4.33 -9.90
C ILE A 153 -22.38 3.33 -10.04
N ILE A 154 -22.46 2.23 -9.28
CA ILE A 154 -21.50 1.13 -9.32
C ILE A 154 -21.97 0.02 -10.25
N GLY A 155 -21.03 -0.77 -10.81
CA GLY A 155 -21.34 -1.86 -11.73
C GLY A 155 -21.82 -3.15 -11.05
N GLY A 156 -21.37 -3.40 -9.82
CA GLY A 156 -21.65 -4.62 -9.06
C GLY A 156 -22.38 -4.38 -7.75
N THR A 157 -22.15 -5.28 -6.79
CA THR A 157 -22.86 -5.33 -5.52
C THR A 157 -22.07 -4.70 -4.35
N ARG A 158 -21.24 -3.74 -4.56
CA ARG A 158 -20.41 -3.04 -3.57
C ARG A 158 -19.38 -3.88 -2.78
N THR A 159 -19.27 -5.18 -3.06
CA THR A 159 -18.23 -6.03 -2.47
C THR A 159 -17.53 -6.84 -3.54
N LEU A 160 -16.21 -6.69 -3.62
CA LEU A 160 -15.34 -7.63 -4.31
C LEU A 160 -15.01 -8.80 -3.39
N ASN A 161 -14.57 -9.90 -3.96
CA ASN A 161 -14.04 -11.01 -3.19
C ASN A 161 -12.62 -10.70 -2.70
N GLY A 162 -12.27 -11.17 -1.49
CA GLY A 162 -10.93 -11.01 -0.93
C GLY A 162 -10.82 -9.95 0.17
N PRO A 163 -9.69 -9.93 0.91
CA PRO A 163 -9.48 -9.06 2.07
C PRO A 163 -9.54 -7.56 1.76
N GLN A 164 -9.12 -7.18 0.56
CA GLN A 164 -9.14 -5.79 0.08
C GLN A 164 -10.45 -5.41 -0.59
N GLY A 165 -11.39 -6.37 -0.71
CA GLY A 165 -12.61 -6.22 -1.49
C GLY A 165 -13.76 -5.59 -0.75
N GLY A 166 -13.83 -5.63 0.51
CA GLY A 166 -14.93 -5.23 1.40
C GLY A 166 -16.03 -4.36 0.81
N LEU A 167 -15.81 -3.07 0.69
CA LEU A 167 -16.73 -2.10 0.09
C LEU A 167 -16.28 -1.73 -1.34
N ALA A 168 -17.22 -1.18 -2.12
CA ALA A 168 -16.96 -0.75 -3.49
C ALA A 168 -15.75 0.19 -3.60
N PHE A 169 -15.61 1.10 -2.66
CA PHE A 169 -14.47 2.01 -2.59
C PHE A 169 -13.83 1.92 -1.21
N THR A 170 -12.50 1.82 -1.18
CA THR A 170 -11.71 2.07 0.02
C THR A 170 -11.49 3.59 0.10
N LEU A 171 -12.59 4.31 0.25
CA LEU A 171 -12.60 5.75 0.39
C LEU A 171 -12.83 6.09 1.85
N GLU A 172 -11.84 6.67 2.48
CA GLU A 172 -12.01 7.25 3.82
C GLU A 172 -12.60 8.65 3.73
N GLY A 173 -13.51 8.78 2.83
CA GLY A 173 -14.47 9.84 2.66
C GLY A 173 -13.94 11.24 2.90
N THR A 174 -14.74 11.96 3.64
CA THR A 174 -14.53 13.34 4.02
C THR A 174 -13.41 13.55 5.05
N ASP A 175 -12.89 12.48 5.64
CA ASP A 175 -11.85 12.58 6.68
C ASP A 175 -10.43 12.52 6.09
N SER A 176 -10.30 12.14 4.81
CA SER A 176 -9.04 12.21 4.10
C SER A 176 -8.67 13.67 3.88
N HIS A 177 -7.69 14.13 4.62
CA HIS A 177 -7.17 15.49 4.48
C HIS A 177 -5.65 15.45 4.45
N GLN A 178 -5.09 16.35 3.71
CA GLN A 178 -3.66 16.51 3.72
C GLN A 178 -3.28 17.29 4.97
N PHE A 179 -2.31 16.77 5.73
CA PHE A 179 -1.65 17.57 6.73
C PHE A 179 -0.94 18.71 6.02
N GLY A 180 -1.48 19.91 6.16
CA GLY A 180 -0.72 21.10 5.88
C GLY A 180 0.44 21.12 6.85
N SER A 181 1.64 21.28 6.35
CA SER A 181 2.73 21.70 7.20
C SER A 181 2.35 23.07 7.76
N SER A 182 2.39 23.21 9.05
CA SER A 182 2.38 24.56 9.64
C SER A 182 3.54 25.32 8.97
N PRO A 183 3.28 26.47 8.34
CA PRO A 183 4.36 27.25 7.76
C PRO A 183 5.27 27.66 8.89
N SER A 184 6.35 26.89 9.08
CA SER A 184 7.47 27.36 9.86
C SER A 184 8.05 28.52 9.07
N PRO A 185 8.22 29.71 9.65
CA PRO A 185 8.88 30.82 8.97
C PRO A 185 10.29 30.48 8.48
N HIS A 186 10.78 29.30 8.81
CA HIS A 186 12.13 28.82 8.49
C HIS A 186 12.18 27.65 7.48
N ASN A 187 11.05 27.02 7.12
CA ASN A 187 11.04 25.90 6.18
C ASN A 187 9.78 25.93 5.29
N GLN A 188 9.92 26.45 4.09
CA GLN A 188 8.89 26.36 3.04
C GLN A 188 8.82 24.94 2.41
N GLU A 189 9.66 23.99 2.87
CA GLU A 189 9.84 22.66 2.25
C GLU A 189 9.07 21.53 2.96
N THR A 190 8.20 21.84 3.91
CA THR A 190 7.52 20.80 4.72
C THR A 190 6.15 20.35 4.20
N GLU A 191 5.80 20.74 3.00
CA GLU A 191 4.56 20.26 2.38
C GLU A 191 4.74 18.84 1.84
N VAL A 192 3.88 17.90 2.29
CA VAL A 192 3.89 16.52 1.77
C VAL A 192 3.26 16.51 0.38
N VAL A 193 3.99 17.00 -0.59
CA VAL A 193 3.61 17.02 -2.00
C VAL A 193 4.46 16.00 -2.75
N VAL A 194 3.81 15.14 -3.52
CA VAL A 194 4.51 14.19 -4.40
C VAL A 194 4.49 14.68 -5.85
N PRO A 195 5.50 14.34 -6.67
CA PRO A 195 5.50 14.66 -8.09
C PRO A 195 4.27 14.11 -8.82
N ALA A 196 3.88 14.73 -9.91
CA ALA A 196 2.86 14.14 -10.78
C ALA A 196 3.31 12.77 -11.31
N PRO A 197 2.42 11.75 -11.32
CA PRO A 197 2.76 10.45 -11.91
C PRO A 197 2.98 10.59 -13.43
N PRO A 198 3.71 9.67 -14.07
CA PRO A 198 3.85 9.66 -15.51
C PRO A 198 2.49 9.70 -16.22
N ALA A 199 2.40 10.48 -17.30
CA ALA A 199 1.19 10.53 -18.12
C ALA A 199 0.91 9.16 -18.76
N PHE A 200 -0.36 8.82 -18.94
CA PHE A 200 -0.83 7.50 -19.34
C PHE A 200 -0.21 6.98 -20.65
N SER A 201 -0.03 7.83 -21.64
CA SER A 201 0.56 7.47 -22.94
C SER A 201 2.08 7.70 -23.00
N SER A 202 2.73 8.09 -21.90
CA SER A 202 4.16 8.42 -21.89
C SER A 202 5.06 7.18 -21.99
N PRO A 203 6.31 7.35 -22.48
CA PRO A 203 7.31 6.28 -22.44
C PRO A 203 7.59 5.78 -21.01
N ALA A 204 7.53 6.67 -20.02
CA ALA A 204 7.75 6.31 -18.61
C ALA A 204 6.65 5.36 -18.10
N TRP A 205 5.36 5.65 -18.37
CA TRP A 205 4.28 4.72 -18.03
C TRP A 205 4.43 3.39 -18.77
N GLY A 206 4.77 3.43 -20.07
CA GLY A 206 5.00 2.22 -20.86
C GLY A 206 6.13 1.35 -20.28
N THR A 207 7.21 1.96 -19.80
CA THR A 207 8.33 1.24 -19.17
C THR A 207 7.92 0.64 -17.83
N GLU A 208 7.17 1.37 -17.01
CA GLU A 208 6.63 0.86 -15.75
C GLU A 208 5.70 -0.36 -15.98
N LEU A 209 4.85 -0.30 -17.00
CA LEU A 209 4.02 -1.45 -17.39
C LEU A 209 4.87 -2.65 -17.84
N THR A 210 5.93 -2.42 -18.62
CA THR A 210 6.86 -3.47 -19.04
C THR A 210 7.48 -4.18 -17.82
N GLU A 211 7.92 -3.40 -16.83
CA GLU A 211 8.44 -3.93 -15.57
C GLU A 211 7.39 -4.76 -14.82
N LEU A 212 6.15 -4.27 -14.71
CA LEU A 212 5.06 -4.98 -14.04
C LEU A 212 4.66 -6.30 -14.73
N TYR A 213 4.74 -6.35 -16.07
CA TYR A 213 4.53 -7.60 -16.80
C TYR A 213 5.65 -8.61 -16.51
N TRP A 214 6.92 -8.18 -16.43
CA TRP A 214 8.02 -9.03 -15.97
C TRP A 214 7.84 -9.46 -14.50
N CYS A 215 7.40 -8.57 -13.61
CA CYS A 215 7.06 -8.93 -12.23
C CYS A 215 6.01 -10.06 -12.19
N SER A 216 4.99 -9.98 -13.04
CA SER A 216 3.93 -10.98 -13.08
C SER A 216 4.44 -12.37 -13.53
N LEU A 217 5.38 -12.41 -14.44
CA LEU A 217 6.01 -13.64 -14.94
C LEU A 217 7.00 -14.25 -13.93
N LEU A 218 7.65 -13.42 -13.12
CA LEU A 218 8.64 -13.85 -12.12
C LEU A 218 8.03 -14.03 -10.72
N ARG A 219 6.73 -13.87 -10.60
CA ARG A 219 6.02 -13.89 -9.31
C ARG A 219 6.30 -15.13 -8.47
N ASP A 220 6.43 -16.29 -9.10
CA ASP A 220 6.65 -17.57 -8.43
C ASP A 220 8.14 -17.99 -8.39
N THR A 221 9.02 -17.24 -9.04
CA THR A 221 10.46 -17.50 -9.00
C THR A 221 11.05 -17.00 -7.68
N ALA A 222 11.80 -17.86 -6.99
CA ALA A 222 12.49 -17.44 -5.77
C ALA A 222 13.49 -16.32 -6.08
N PHE A 223 13.61 -15.34 -5.20
CA PHE A 223 14.55 -14.22 -5.40
C PHE A 223 16.00 -14.70 -5.51
N THR A 224 16.36 -15.78 -4.82
CA THR A 224 17.69 -16.42 -4.93
C THR A 224 17.96 -17.03 -6.30
N ASP A 225 16.91 -17.37 -7.04
CA ASP A 225 17.02 -18.03 -8.36
C ASP A 225 17.06 -17.02 -9.51
N TYR A 226 16.89 -15.72 -9.24
CA TYR A 226 16.93 -14.67 -10.28
C TYR A 226 18.25 -14.68 -11.06
N GLN A 227 19.38 -15.04 -10.41
CA GLN A 227 20.70 -15.10 -11.06
C GLN A 227 20.77 -16.14 -12.17
N THR A 228 19.99 -17.20 -12.08
CA THR A 228 20.01 -18.32 -13.03
C THR A 228 18.76 -18.39 -13.90
N SER A 229 17.75 -17.56 -13.59
CA SER A 229 16.49 -17.53 -14.32
C SER A 229 16.64 -16.89 -15.71
N PRO A 230 16.32 -17.60 -16.80
CA PRO A 230 16.32 -17.01 -18.14
C PRO A 230 15.26 -15.89 -18.29
N VAL A 231 14.16 -15.96 -17.54
CA VAL A 231 13.11 -14.92 -17.53
C VAL A 231 13.63 -13.66 -16.85
N ALA A 232 14.36 -13.79 -15.73
CA ALA A 232 14.99 -12.64 -15.07
C ALA A 232 16.08 -12.01 -15.97
N ALA A 233 16.87 -12.83 -16.67
CA ALA A 233 17.86 -12.33 -17.62
C ALA A 233 17.21 -11.55 -18.78
N ALA A 234 16.10 -12.03 -19.32
CA ALA A 234 15.34 -11.34 -20.37
C ALA A 234 14.76 -10.01 -19.85
N ALA A 235 14.19 -9.99 -18.63
CA ALA A 235 13.70 -8.78 -17.98
C ALA A 235 14.82 -7.74 -17.81
N CYS A 236 15.98 -8.16 -17.30
CA CYS A 236 17.16 -7.29 -17.15
C CYS A 236 17.61 -6.70 -18.48
N ALA A 237 17.67 -7.50 -19.53
CA ALA A 237 18.09 -7.06 -20.87
C ALA A 237 17.12 -6.01 -21.44
N GLU A 238 15.81 -6.28 -21.37
CA GLU A 238 14.80 -5.34 -21.87
C GLU A 238 14.79 -4.04 -21.07
N LEU A 239 14.72 -4.10 -19.75
CA LEU A 239 14.71 -2.91 -18.90
C LEU A 239 16.00 -2.09 -19.01
N THR A 240 17.15 -2.74 -19.25
CA THR A 240 18.40 -2.05 -19.58
C THR A 240 18.27 -1.20 -20.84
N SER A 241 17.56 -1.69 -21.84
CA SER A 241 17.38 -1.00 -23.13
C SER A 241 16.39 0.17 -23.07
N MET A 242 15.60 0.30 -21.99
CA MET A 242 14.56 1.32 -21.85
C MET A 242 15.08 2.60 -21.20
N PRO A 243 15.18 3.74 -21.93
CA PRO A 243 15.70 4.98 -21.35
C PRO A 243 14.87 5.53 -20.18
N SER A 244 13.56 5.24 -20.17
CA SER A 244 12.63 5.70 -19.12
C SER A 244 12.54 4.75 -17.92
N TYR A 245 13.38 3.70 -17.85
CA TYR A 245 13.42 2.83 -16.68
C TYR A 245 13.91 3.60 -15.45
N ALA A 246 13.05 3.63 -14.43
CA ALA A 246 13.29 4.38 -13.21
C ALA A 246 13.92 3.55 -12.09
N GLY A 247 14.12 2.26 -12.25
CA GLY A 247 14.78 1.40 -11.26
C GLY A 247 16.31 1.54 -11.28
N PRO A 248 17.00 0.91 -10.32
CA PRO A 248 18.45 1.02 -10.18
C PRO A 248 19.20 0.34 -11.33
N ARG A 249 20.37 0.88 -11.64
CA ARG A 249 21.30 0.37 -12.63
C ARG A 249 22.71 0.27 -12.04
N THR A 250 23.51 -0.62 -12.57
CA THR A 250 24.95 -0.64 -12.28
C THR A 250 25.60 0.67 -12.77
N HIS A 251 26.85 0.90 -12.34
CA HIS A 251 27.62 2.02 -12.85
C HIS A 251 27.80 1.99 -14.39
N SER A 252 27.78 0.83 -15.00
CA SER A 252 27.81 0.66 -16.46
C SER A 252 26.44 0.80 -17.14
N GLY A 253 25.39 1.18 -16.40
CA GLY A 253 24.06 1.44 -16.92
C GLY A 253 23.16 0.20 -17.12
N HIS A 254 23.58 -0.97 -16.66
CA HIS A 254 22.82 -2.21 -16.84
C HIS A 254 21.93 -2.50 -15.64
N VAL A 255 20.75 -3.06 -15.89
CA VAL A 255 19.94 -3.75 -14.89
C VAL A 255 20.47 -5.17 -14.76
N THR A 256 20.62 -5.64 -13.53
CA THR A 256 21.11 -6.98 -13.24
C THR A 256 20.11 -7.73 -12.34
N PRO A 257 20.17 -9.06 -12.24
CA PRO A 257 19.27 -9.79 -11.37
C PRO A 257 19.26 -9.32 -9.90
N ASN A 258 20.37 -8.78 -9.39
CA ASN A 258 20.44 -8.23 -8.04
C ASN A 258 19.74 -6.87 -7.89
N LEU A 259 19.50 -6.17 -9.01
CA LEU A 259 18.87 -4.86 -9.01
C LEU A 259 17.42 -4.89 -9.54
N LEU A 260 17.01 -6.02 -10.12
CA LEU A 260 15.72 -6.18 -10.75
C LEU A 260 14.59 -5.97 -9.73
N PHE A 261 13.65 -5.07 -10.02
CA PHE A 261 12.50 -4.71 -9.17
C PHE A 261 12.84 -4.09 -7.81
N ARG A 262 14.09 -3.63 -7.61
CA ARG A 262 14.47 -2.88 -6.42
C ARG A 262 14.29 -1.39 -6.62
N GLY A 263 14.26 -0.64 -5.52
CA GLY A 263 14.17 0.81 -5.52
C GLY A 263 15.53 1.51 -5.49
N TYR A 264 15.49 2.84 -5.37
CA TYR A 264 16.67 3.72 -5.41
C TYR A 264 17.15 4.23 -4.07
N TYR A 265 16.32 4.10 -3.04
CA TYR A 265 16.68 4.69 -1.76
C TYR A 265 17.91 4.01 -1.15
N PRO A 266 18.69 4.76 -0.35
CA PRO A 266 19.82 4.17 0.33
C PRO A 266 19.42 2.90 1.09
N GLY A 267 20.12 1.80 0.82
CA GLY A 267 19.87 0.50 1.42
C GLY A 267 19.06 -0.46 0.56
N GLU A 268 18.17 0.02 -0.32
CA GLU A 268 17.28 -0.85 -1.11
C GLU A 268 18.00 -1.78 -2.09
N THR A 269 19.25 -1.49 -2.44
CA THR A 269 20.06 -2.34 -3.33
C THR A 269 21.09 -3.20 -2.59
N LEU A 270 21.10 -3.14 -1.25
CA LEU A 270 21.99 -3.94 -0.39
C LEU A 270 21.27 -5.19 0.14
N GLY A 271 22.05 -6.19 0.50
CA GLY A 271 21.53 -7.42 1.10
C GLY A 271 20.64 -8.26 0.19
N PRO A 272 19.96 -9.26 0.74
CA PRO A 272 18.97 -10.06 0.03
C PRO A 272 17.72 -9.22 -0.30
N TYR A 273 16.81 -9.77 -1.14
CA TYR A 273 15.59 -9.06 -1.55
C TYR A 273 14.65 -8.74 -0.39
N ILE A 274 14.67 -9.53 0.65
CA ILE A 274 13.80 -9.37 1.81
C ILE A 274 14.64 -8.94 3.00
N SER A 275 14.20 -7.89 3.66
CA SER A 275 14.87 -7.32 4.83
C SER A 275 15.04 -8.33 5.97
N GLN A 276 16.20 -8.29 6.63
CA GLN A 276 16.47 -9.03 7.86
C GLN A 276 15.46 -8.71 8.96
N LEU A 277 14.95 -7.48 8.94
CA LEU A 277 14.06 -6.98 9.97
C LEU A 277 12.64 -7.56 9.91
N ILE A 278 12.29 -8.32 8.84
CA ILE A 278 10.98 -8.98 8.72
C ILE A 278 11.04 -10.50 8.59
N ILE A 279 12.24 -11.07 8.42
CA ILE A 279 12.41 -12.54 8.34
C ILE A 279 13.06 -13.14 9.57
N THR A 280 13.84 -12.35 10.35
CA THR A 280 14.50 -12.84 11.55
C THR A 280 13.46 -13.20 12.62
N PRO A 281 13.47 -14.43 13.18
CA PRO A 281 12.59 -14.79 14.29
C PRO A 281 12.74 -13.82 15.46
N SER A 282 11.63 -13.49 16.09
CA SER A 282 11.59 -12.46 17.13
C SER A 282 10.62 -12.81 18.27
N PHE A 283 10.43 -11.91 19.22
CA PHE A 283 9.51 -12.10 20.33
C PHE A 283 8.58 -10.89 20.49
N PHE A 284 7.31 -11.15 20.68
CA PHE A 284 6.35 -10.17 21.16
C PHE A 284 6.04 -10.42 22.63
N GLY A 285 6.78 -9.79 23.50
CA GLY A 285 6.81 -10.16 24.92
C GLY A 285 7.30 -11.59 25.10
N ALA A 286 6.48 -12.46 25.69
CA ALA A 286 6.78 -13.89 25.87
C ALA A 286 6.35 -14.77 24.66
N LEU A 287 5.73 -14.19 23.64
CA LEU A 287 5.25 -14.90 22.46
C LEU A 287 6.36 -14.99 21.40
N PRO A 288 6.87 -16.19 21.07
CA PRO A 288 7.81 -16.34 19.97
C PRO A 288 7.09 -16.17 18.63
N LEU A 289 7.74 -15.45 17.71
CA LEU A 289 7.30 -15.23 16.34
C LEU A 289 8.33 -15.83 15.39
N THR A 290 7.88 -16.73 14.52
CA THR A 290 8.76 -17.37 13.52
C THR A 290 9.02 -16.45 12.33
N ASN A 291 8.17 -15.43 12.12
CA ASN A 291 8.16 -14.56 10.96
C ASN A 291 8.04 -15.33 9.63
N GLN A 292 7.27 -16.42 9.65
CA GLN A 292 6.76 -17.12 8.49
C GLN A 292 5.32 -16.70 8.23
N TYR A 293 4.93 -16.66 6.97
CA TYR A 293 3.67 -16.09 6.54
C TYR A 293 2.84 -17.08 5.73
N ILE A 294 1.51 -16.95 5.82
CA ILE A 294 0.59 -17.65 4.92
C ILE A 294 0.78 -17.05 3.52
N THR A 295 0.98 -17.89 2.52
CA THR A 295 1.03 -17.51 1.11
C THR A 295 0.00 -18.31 0.31
N TYR A 296 0.00 -18.14 -1.02
CA TYR A 296 -0.90 -18.84 -1.92
C TYR A 296 -0.14 -19.79 -2.83
N GLN A 297 -0.84 -20.79 -3.36
CA GLN A 297 -0.27 -21.78 -4.27
C GLN A 297 0.30 -21.10 -5.52
N ALA A 298 1.46 -21.58 -5.95
CA ALA A 298 2.13 -21.12 -7.16
C ALA A 298 1.31 -21.41 -8.43
N GLY A 299 1.50 -20.64 -9.49
CA GLY A 299 0.87 -20.85 -10.79
C GLY A 299 -0.56 -20.32 -10.90
N LEU A 300 -1.18 -19.82 -9.81
CA LEU A 300 -2.51 -19.23 -9.87
C LEU A 300 -2.45 -17.81 -10.44
N ASN A 301 -3.13 -17.61 -11.56
CA ASN A 301 -3.24 -16.33 -12.26
C ASN A 301 -4.70 -16.03 -12.57
N TYR A 302 -5.11 -14.78 -12.36
CA TYR A 302 -6.49 -14.34 -12.50
C TYR A 302 -6.64 -13.20 -13.50
N MET A 303 -7.87 -12.91 -13.92
CA MET A 303 -8.24 -11.84 -14.85
C MET A 303 -7.55 -11.98 -16.22
N LEU A 304 -7.53 -13.20 -16.76
CA LEU A 304 -6.86 -13.52 -18.02
C LEU A 304 -7.78 -13.49 -19.24
N ASP A 305 -9.08 -13.34 -19.03
CA ASP A 305 -10.11 -13.30 -20.07
C ASP A 305 -10.99 -12.05 -19.96
N PRO A 306 -11.66 -11.62 -21.03
CA PRO A 306 -12.49 -10.42 -21.07
C PRO A 306 -13.60 -10.39 -20.02
N ASP A 307 -14.24 -11.54 -19.79
CA ASP A 307 -15.42 -11.60 -18.92
C ASP A 307 -15.04 -11.46 -17.46
N SER A 308 -14.04 -12.22 -16.99
CA SER A 308 -13.53 -12.08 -15.62
C SER A 308 -12.93 -10.70 -15.38
N PHE A 309 -12.21 -10.14 -16.35
CA PHE A 309 -11.68 -8.79 -16.27
C PHE A 309 -12.79 -7.75 -16.09
N LEU A 310 -13.80 -7.77 -16.97
CA LEU A 310 -14.92 -6.81 -16.91
C LEU A 310 -15.74 -6.94 -15.64
N GLN A 311 -15.99 -8.17 -15.18
CA GLN A 311 -16.67 -8.40 -13.89
C GLN A 311 -15.93 -7.74 -12.75
N VAL A 312 -14.62 -7.96 -12.65
CA VAL A 312 -13.79 -7.36 -11.57
C VAL A 312 -13.73 -5.84 -11.69
N GLN A 313 -13.61 -5.29 -12.90
CA GLN A 313 -13.64 -3.83 -13.09
C GLN A 313 -15.00 -3.23 -12.70
N ASN A 314 -16.07 -3.97 -12.83
CA ASN A 314 -17.42 -3.59 -12.37
C ASN A 314 -17.67 -3.84 -10.86
N GLY A 315 -16.70 -4.38 -10.12
CA GLY A 315 -16.90 -4.72 -8.71
C GLY A 315 -17.82 -5.92 -8.48
N ILE A 316 -17.91 -6.83 -9.46
CA ILE A 316 -18.69 -8.06 -9.37
C ILE A 316 -17.79 -9.17 -8.81
N ASN A 317 -18.29 -9.88 -7.81
CA ASN A 317 -17.63 -11.05 -7.27
C ASN A 317 -17.70 -12.21 -8.27
N THR A 318 -16.55 -12.65 -8.76
CA THR A 318 -16.45 -13.77 -9.72
C THR A 318 -16.70 -15.14 -9.09
N GLY A 319 -16.77 -15.23 -7.77
CA GLY A 319 -16.87 -16.49 -7.02
C GLY A 319 -15.53 -17.25 -6.92
N LEU A 320 -14.48 -16.77 -7.57
CA LEU A 320 -13.14 -17.36 -7.45
C LEU A 320 -12.50 -16.99 -6.12
N THR A 321 -11.72 -17.91 -5.55
CA THR A 321 -10.97 -17.72 -4.32
C THR A 321 -9.52 -18.16 -4.51
N ASN A 322 -8.61 -17.49 -3.82
CA ASN A 322 -7.24 -17.95 -3.74
C ASN A 322 -7.15 -19.27 -2.95
N GLN A 323 -6.20 -20.10 -3.34
CA GLN A 323 -5.89 -21.34 -2.64
C GLN A 323 -4.67 -21.12 -1.76
N PRO A 324 -4.79 -21.20 -0.42
CA PRO A 324 -3.66 -21.10 0.47
C PRO A 324 -2.60 -22.17 0.17
N ASP A 325 -1.34 -21.82 0.35
CA ASP A 325 -0.27 -22.81 0.43
C ASP A 325 -0.45 -23.64 1.71
N PRO A 326 -0.26 -24.96 1.70
CA PRO A 326 -0.40 -25.78 2.89
C PRO A 326 0.63 -25.47 3.98
N ASN A 327 1.73 -24.80 3.64
CA ASN A 327 2.79 -24.44 4.57
C ASN A 327 2.87 -22.93 4.74
N VAL A 328 3.20 -22.47 5.95
CA VAL A 328 3.70 -21.13 6.18
C VAL A 328 5.13 -21.04 5.67
N ARG A 329 5.51 -19.90 5.07
CA ARG A 329 6.82 -19.72 4.47
C ARG A 329 7.46 -18.40 4.87
N PHE A 330 8.78 -18.35 4.87
CA PHE A 330 9.48 -17.07 4.78
C PHE A 330 9.24 -16.44 3.41
N LEU A 331 9.27 -15.12 3.33
CA LEU A 331 9.04 -14.39 2.07
C LEU A 331 10.21 -14.66 1.10
N GLN A 332 10.01 -15.54 0.13
CA GLN A 332 11.06 -15.97 -0.78
C GLN A 332 10.84 -15.56 -2.24
N ASN A 333 9.64 -15.10 -2.60
CA ASN A 333 9.29 -14.74 -3.97
C ASN A 333 8.22 -13.64 -4.02
N GLY A 334 7.90 -13.16 -5.23
CA GLY A 334 6.91 -12.11 -5.44
C GLY A 334 5.49 -12.51 -5.02
N ARG A 335 5.11 -13.79 -5.12
CA ARG A 335 3.78 -14.27 -4.67
C ARG A 335 3.65 -14.21 -3.15
N GLY A 336 4.68 -14.62 -2.42
CA GLY A 336 4.70 -14.52 -0.96
C GLY A 336 4.62 -13.07 -0.51
N LEU A 337 5.38 -12.18 -1.15
CA LEU A 337 5.35 -10.75 -0.85
C LEU A 337 3.99 -10.12 -1.19
N ALA A 338 3.37 -10.50 -2.32
CA ALA A 338 2.03 -10.06 -2.69
C ALA A 338 0.98 -10.57 -1.68
N ALA A 339 1.06 -11.83 -1.26
CA ALA A 339 0.15 -12.40 -0.27
C ALA A 339 0.25 -11.66 1.08
N TRP A 340 1.47 -11.33 1.49
CA TRP A 340 1.72 -10.59 2.72
C TRP A 340 1.09 -9.19 2.68
N THR A 341 1.33 -8.42 1.61
CA THR A 341 0.74 -7.08 1.45
C THR A 341 -0.77 -7.09 1.24
N HIS A 342 -1.35 -8.23 0.84
CA HIS A 342 -2.78 -8.39 0.62
C HIS A 342 -3.60 -8.47 1.92
N VAL A 343 -3.00 -8.96 3.01
CA VAL A 343 -3.68 -9.19 4.30
C VAL A 343 -2.98 -8.50 5.48
N ASP A 344 -2.01 -7.64 5.23
CA ASP A 344 -1.25 -6.99 6.28
C ASP A 344 -2.07 -6.00 7.11
N VAL A 345 -1.64 -5.78 8.33
CA VAL A 345 -1.94 -4.57 9.08
C VAL A 345 -0.87 -3.56 8.67
N LEU A 346 -1.23 -2.49 8.00
CA LEU A 346 -0.34 -1.63 7.21
C LEU A 346 0.99 -1.22 7.86
N PHE A 347 1.05 -1.16 9.19
CA PHE A 347 2.29 -0.93 9.95
C PHE A 347 3.01 -2.22 10.37
N GLN A 348 2.53 -3.40 9.95
CA GLN A 348 2.99 -4.71 10.42
C GLN A 348 4.51 -4.92 10.21
N ALA A 349 5.04 -4.56 9.03
CA ALA A 349 6.46 -4.69 8.72
C ALA A 349 7.34 -3.97 9.75
N TYR A 350 6.97 -2.76 10.06
CA TYR A 350 7.76 -1.86 10.92
C TYR A 350 7.61 -2.21 12.38
N PHE A 351 6.46 -2.74 12.77
CA PHE A 351 6.25 -3.28 14.10
C PHE A 351 7.06 -4.57 14.31
N ILE A 352 7.11 -5.45 13.31
CA ILE A 352 7.98 -6.64 13.34
C ILE A 352 9.44 -6.21 13.36
N ALA A 353 9.85 -5.22 12.57
CA ALA A 353 11.21 -4.69 12.61
C ALA A 353 11.59 -4.18 14.01
N PHE A 354 10.68 -3.47 14.68
CA PHE A 354 10.85 -3.09 16.09
C PHE A 354 11.08 -4.30 17.01
N LEU A 355 10.29 -5.36 16.85
CA LEU A 355 10.44 -6.59 17.64
C LEU A 355 11.77 -7.30 17.35
N VAL A 356 12.17 -7.35 16.08
CA VAL A 356 13.46 -7.93 15.66
C VAL A 356 14.62 -7.13 16.26
N MET A 357 14.60 -5.81 16.17
CA MET A 357 15.66 -4.95 16.73
C MET A 357 15.78 -5.13 18.25
N ASN A 358 14.66 -5.26 18.98
CA ASN A 358 14.68 -5.60 20.40
C ASN A 358 15.29 -6.98 20.64
N THR A 359 14.94 -7.97 19.84
CA THR A 359 15.49 -9.33 19.93
C THR A 359 17.01 -9.35 19.70
N LEU A 360 17.48 -8.55 18.74
CA LEU A 360 18.90 -8.38 18.43
C LEU A 360 19.64 -7.47 19.43
N SER A 361 18.92 -6.89 20.40
CA SER A 361 19.47 -5.90 21.34
C SER A 361 20.11 -4.72 20.63
N ALA A 362 19.49 -4.25 19.55
CA ALA A 362 19.96 -3.09 18.81
C ALA A 362 20.08 -1.86 19.73
N PRO A 363 21.22 -1.13 19.70
CA PRO A 363 21.44 0.02 20.56
C PRO A 363 20.46 1.15 20.23
N LEU A 364 20.14 1.96 21.24
CA LEU A 364 19.35 3.17 21.03
C LEU A 364 20.13 4.17 20.19
N ASN A 365 19.40 5.02 19.48
CA ASN A 365 19.98 6.18 18.78
C ASN A 365 20.87 6.98 19.74
N PRO A 366 22.11 7.34 19.35
CA PRO A 366 23.01 8.09 20.22
C PRO A 366 22.44 9.41 20.74
N GLY A 367 21.47 10.01 20.04
CA GLY A 367 20.76 11.21 20.49
C GLY A 367 19.68 10.95 21.56
N ASN A 368 19.36 9.69 21.85
CA ASN A 368 18.39 9.36 22.89
C ASN A 368 18.99 9.70 24.28
N PRO A 369 18.34 10.53 25.11
CA PRO A 369 18.87 10.95 26.40
C PRO A 369 19.10 9.79 27.38
N TYR A 370 18.45 8.64 27.17
CA TYR A 370 18.62 7.44 28.00
C TYR A 370 19.75 6.51 27.50
N ALA A 371 20.29 6.72 26.28
CA ALA A 371 21.29 5.82 25.69
C ALA A 371 22.54 5.65 26.57
N THR A 372 22.93 6.68 27.31
CA THR A 372 24.10 6.71 28.20
C THR A 372 23.75 6.77 29.69
N SER A 373 22.48 6.71 30.04
CA SER A 373 22.05 6.78 31.44
C SER A 373 22.40 5.50 32.20
N ARG A 374 22.97 5.66 33.40
CA ARG A 374 23.30 4.55 34.28
C ARG A 374 22.15 4.13 35.21
N THR A 375 21.19 5.00 35.40
CA THR A 375 20.17 4.86 36.45
C THR A 375 18.74 4.98 35.94
N GLN A 376 18.54 5.37 34.68
CA GLN A 376 17.24 5.61 34.09
C GLN A 376 17.11 4.94 32.71
N ASN A 377 15.91 4.51 32.40
CA ASN A 377 15.51 3.97 31.11
C ASN A 377 14.31 4.75 30.59
N GLY A 378 14.23 4.94 29.27
CA GLY A 378 12.98 5.35 28.64
C GLY A 378 11.90 4.29 28.82
N PHE A 379 10.64 4.70 29.04
CA PHE A 379 9.51 3.80 29.15
C PHE A 379 8.32 4.36 28.36
N ASP A 380 7.45 5.16 28.98
CA ASP A 380 6.30 5.83 28.34
C ASP A 380 6.71 7.01 27.44
N THR A 381 7.96 7.47 27.58
CA THR A 381 8.60 8.45 26.72
C THR A 381 9.98 7.91 26.30
N LEU A 382 10.23 7.85 24.99
CA LEU A 382 11.47 7.36 24.37
C LEU A 382 11.82 5.90 24.74
N GLY A 383 10.81 5.10 25.06
CA GLY A 383 10.95 3.68 25.41
C GLY A 383 10.02 2.77 24.59
N GLY A 384 9.94 1.50 24.99
CA GLY A 384 9.18 0.47 24.26
C GLY A 384 7.70 0.81 23.99
N PRO A 385 6.91 1.25 24.98
CA PRO A 385 5.52 1.68 24.75
C PRO A 385 5.40 2.84 23.79
N ASP A 386 6.29 3.82 23.87
CA ASP A 386 6.27 5.02 23.02
C ASP A 386 6.53 4.67 21.55
N ILE A 387 7.60 3.93 21.24
CA ILE A 387 7.91 3.53 19.88
C ILE A 387 6.79 2.66 19.27
N SER A 388 6.24 1.72 20.03
CA SER A 388 5.19 0.83 19.53
C SER A 388 3.90 1.59 19.21
N ALA A 389 3.52 2.56 20.01
CA ALA A 389 2.37 3.43 19.76
C ALA A 389 2.62 4.38 18.59
N THR A 390 3.81 4.98 18.52
CA THR A 390 4.17 5.97 17.50
C THR A 390 4.22 5.34 16.11
N ILE A 391 4.72 4.10 15.95
CA ILE A 391 4.69 3.37 14.67
C ILE A 391 3.25 3.24 14.15
N GLY A 392 2.31 2.83 15.00
CA GLY A 392 0.91 2.69 14.61
C GLY A 392 0.24 4.03 14.29
N GLU A 393 0.54 5.06 15.08
CA GLU A 393 -0.02 6.40 14.88
C GLU A 393 0.49 7.05 13.59
N VAL A 394 1.80 7.06 13.35
CA VAL A 394 2.35 7.68 12.13
C VAL A 394 1.85 7.00 10.87
N ALA A 395 1.69 5.67 10.88
CA ALA A 395 1.11 4.93 9.77
C ALA A 395 -0.31 5.39 9.44
N ALA A 396 -1.16 5.59 10.44
CA ALA A 396 -2.51 6.10 10.25
C ALA A 396 -2.50 7.54 9.70
N ARG A 397 -1.65 8.41 10.27
CA ARG A 397 -1.58 9.82 9.87
C ARG A 397 -1.14 10.03 8.42
N VAL A 398 -0.10 9.32 7.97
CA VAL A 398 0.36 9.46 6.59
C VAL A 398 -0.62 8.87 5.58
N LEU A 399 -1.45 7.91 5.99
CA LEU A 399 -2.53 7.40 5.15
C LEU A 399 -3.58 8.46 4.82
N ASP A 400 -3.96 9.30 5.78
CA ASP A 400 -4.90 10.39 5.52
C ASP A 400 -4.42 11.26 4.34
N THR A 401 -3.13 11.64 4.35
CA THR A 401 -2.50 12.42 3.27
C THR A 401 -2.48 11.67 1.94
N VAL A 402 -2.10 10.39 1.95
CA VAL A 402 -2.05 9.56 0.73
C VAL A 402 -3.44 9.39 0.15
N TRP A 403 -4.45 9.14 0.98
CA TRP A 403 -5.83 8.96 0.52
C TRP A 403 -6.37 10.23 -0.12
N TYR A 404 -6.10 11.39 0.47
CA TYR A 404 -6.43 12.67 -0.17
C TYR A 404 -5.81 12.78 -1.57
N GLN A 405 -4.50 12.51 -1.69
CA GLN A 405 -3.81 12.64 -2.97
C GLN A 405 -4.27 11.59 -3.99
N LYS A 406 -4.58 10.37 -3.56
CA LYS A 406 -5.14 9.33 -4.43
C LYS A 406 -6.45 9.76 -5.07
N TRP A 407 -7.39 10.25 -4.26
CA TRP A 407 -8.77 10.46 -4.65
C TRP A 407 -9.06 11.86 -5.17
N PHE A 408 -8.42 12.87 -4.61
CA PHE A 408 -8.73 14.27 -4.92
C PHE A 408 -7.69 14.97 -5.81
N VAL A 409 -6.53 14.31 -6.07
CA VAL A 409 -5.46 14.91 -6.88
C VAL A 409 -5.14 14.08 -8.12
N HIS A 410 -4.75 12.81 -7.96
CA HIS A 410 -4.10 12.08 -9.05
C HIS A 410 -5.02 11.10 -9.77
N LEU A 411 -5.96 10.43 -9.09
CA LEU A 411 -6.88 9.44 -9.64
C LEU A 411 -6.22 8.47 -10.64
N ARG A 412 -4.97 8.08 -10.37
CA ARG A 412 -4.19 7.23 -11.28
C ARG A 412 -4.85 5.86 -11.39
N PRO A 413 -5.10 5.35 -12.62
CA PRO A 413 -5.68 4.03 -12.82
C PRO A 413 -4.73 2.94 -12.31
N ARG A 414 -5.28 1.79 -11.92
CA ARG A 414 -4.48 0.61 -11.60
C ARG A 414 -3.82 0.05 -12.86
N PRO A 415 -2.62 -0.56 -12.77
CA PRO A 415 -1.94 -1.16 -13.92
C PRO A 415 -2.79 -2.21 -14.66
N GLU A 416 -3.65 -2.93 -13.95
CA GLU A 416 -4.58 -3.90 -14.54
C GLU A 416 -5.49 -3.27 -15.61
N SER A 417 -5.96 -2.03 -15.43
CA SER A 417 -6.78 -1.35 -16.43
C SER A 417 -6.01 -1.06 -17.72
N SER A 418 -4.70 -0.77 -17.62
CA SER A 418 -3.81 -0.69 -18.79
C SER A 418 -3.68 -2.05 -19.49
N GLY A 419 -3.70 -3.16 -18.75
CA GLY A 419 -3.77 -4.51 -19.31
C GLY A 419 -5.01 -4.71 -20.17
N GLY A 420 -6.17 -4.19 -19.73
CA GLY A 420 -7.40 -4.17 -20.54
C GLY A 420 -7.25 -3.40 -21.86
N ILE A 421 -6.62 -2.22 -21.82
CA ILE A 421 -6.35 -1.44 -23.04
C ILE A 421 -5.31 -2.12 -23.94
N ALA A 422 -4.32 -2.83 -23.38
CA ALA A 422 -3.39 -3.64 -24.14
C ALA A 422 -4.11 -4.76 -24.90
N TYR A 423 -5.02 -5.47 -24.23
CA TYR A 423 -5.89 -6.48 -24.84
C TYR A 423 -6.68 -5.90 -26.00
N LEU A 424 -7.43 -4.80 -25.80
CA LEU A 424 -8.23 -4.16 -26.84
C LEU A 424 -7.37 -3.71 -28.03
N THR A 425 -6.16 -3.22 -27.76
CA THR A 425 -5.24 -2.78 -28.83
C THR A 425 -4.74 -3.97 -29.64
N LYS A 426 -4.32 -5.05 -28.98
CA LYS A 426 -3.76 -6.25 -29.64
C LYS A 426 -4.81 -7.08 -30.39
N THR A 427 -6.08 -6.94 -30.01
CA THR A 427 -7.22 -7.61 -30.68
C THR A 427 -7.95 -6.69 -31.68
N ASN A 428 -7.46 -5.48 -31.93
CA ASN A 428 -8.08 -4.47 -32.78
C ASN A 428 -9.51 -4.09 -32.35
N GLN A 429 -9.77 -4.06 -31.03
CA GLN A 429 -11.08 -3.74 -30.43
C GLN A 429 -11.07 -2.42 -29.64
N LEU A 430 -10.07 -1.57 -29.86
CA LEU A 430 -9.91 -0.32 -29.08
C LEU A 430 -11.13 0.64 -29.24
N GLY A 431 -11.83 0.59 -30.37
CA GLY A 431 -13.06 1.34 -30.59
C GLY A 431 -12.90 2.85 -30.42
N SER A 432 -13.77 3.44 -29.60
CA SER A 432 -13.81 4.89 -29.32
C SER A 432 -12.93 5.32 -28.13
N LEU A 433 -12.19 4.42 -27.49
CA LEU A 433 -11.30 4.76 -26.38
C LEU A 433 -10.28 5.81 -26.78
N GLN A 434 -10.19 6.87 -25.98
CA GLN A 434 -9.28 8.00 -26.26
C GLN A 434 -7.87 7.71 -25.75
N ALA A 435 -7.72 7.08 -24.59
CA ALA A 435 -6.42 6.74 -24.02
C ALA A 435 -5.75 5.61 -24.81
N LYS A 436 -4.50 5.83 -25.18
CA LYS A 436 -3.66 4.86 -25.89
C LYS A 436 -2.38 4.60 -25.13
N LEU A 437 -1.96 3.35 -25.09
CA LEU A 437 -0.70 2.97 -24.50
C LEU A 437 0.47 3.28 -25.41
N ASN A 438 1.63 3.47 -24.79
CA ASN A 438 2.87 3.74 -25.53
C ASN A 438 3.31 2.52 -26.36
N ASN A 439 3.77 2.75 -27.57
CA ASN A 439 4.18 1.69 -28.50
C ASN A 439 5.38 0.88 -27.98
N ASN A 440 6.27 1.46 -27.18
CA ASN A 440 7.39 0.72 -26.61
C ASN A 440 6.88 -0.41 -25.72
N PHE A 441 5.85 -0.15 -24.92
CA PHE A 441 5.20 -1.19 -24.13
C PHE A 441 4.42 -2.19 -25.02
N LEU A 442 3.62 -1.68 -25.96
CA LEU A 442 2.81 -2.55 -26.83
C LEU A 442 3.68 -3.52 -27.66
N ASN A 443 4.92 -3.18 -27.93
CA ASN A 443 5.88 -4.03 -28.64
C ASN A 443 6.95 -4.66 -27.73
N SER A 444 6.78 -4.59 -26.41
CA SER A 444 7.73 -5.10 -25.45
C SER A 444 7.80 -6.63 -25.46
N GLN A 445 8.96 -7.16 -25.10
CA GLN A 445 9.17 -8.59 -24.88
C GLN A 445 8.34 -9.08 -23.69
N ALA A 446 8.20 -8.26 -22.65
CA ALA A 446 7.39 -8.56 -21.48
C ALA A 446 5.93 -8.87 -21.85
N LEU A 447 5.29 -8.01 -22.66
CA LEU A 447 3.91 -8.21 -23.10
C LEU A 447 3.77 -9.48 -23.93
N LYS A 448 4.74 -9.73 -24.84
CA LYS A 448 4.76 -10.95 -25.65
C LYS A 448 4.96 -12.19 -24.79
N ALA A 449 5.93 -12.19 -23.88
CA ALA A 449 6.21 -13.31 -22.99
C ALA A 449 5.02 -13.62 -22.06
N SER A 450 4.30 -12.58 -21.60
CA SER A 450 3.06 -12.77 -20.85
C SER A 450 1.97 -13.44 -21.68
N TYR A 451 1.84 -13.06 -22.95
CA TYR A 451 0.91 -13.73 -23.86
C TYR A 451 1.31 -15.20 -24.10
N ASP A 452 2.59 -15.46 -24.36
CA ASP A 452 3.09 -16.82 -24.59
C ASP A 452 2.85 -17.73 -23.36
N ALA A 453 2.97 -17.17 -22.15
CA ALA A 453 2.77 -17.91 -20.89
C ALA A 453 1.30 -18.11 -20.51
N ASN A 454 0.44 -17.14 -20.76
CA ASN A 454 -0.93 -17.10 -20.25
C ASN A 454 -2.01 -17.18 -21.36
N ASN A 455 -1.61 -17.16 -22.61
CA ASN A 455 -2.51 -16.98 -23.78
C ASN A 455 -3.43 -15.75 -23.61
N SER A 456 -2.90 -14.67 -23.05
CA SER A 456 -3.65 -13.48 -22.68
C SER A 456 -2.80 -12.21 -22.75
N TRP A 457 -3.39 -11.12 -23.28
CA TRP A 457 -2.77 -9.80 -23.31
C TRP A 457 -3.01 -8.99 -22.02
N PHE A 458 -3.89 -9.47 -21.15
CA PHE A 458 -4.13 -8.84 -19.85
C PHE A 458 -2.91 -8.98 -18.94
N LEU A 459 -2.75 -8.03 -18.03
CA LEU A 459 -1.79 -8.18 -16.93
C LEU A 459 -2.34 -9.21 -15.93
N SER A 460 -1.71 -10.38 -15.83
CA SER A 460 -2.15 -11.43 -14.92
C SER A 460 -2.12 -10.96 -13.46
N GLN A 461 -3.21 -11.19 -12.74
CA GLN A 461 -3.36 -10.78 -11.34
C GLN A 461 -3.02 -11.93 -10.39
N ALA A 462 -2.48 -11.60 -9.21
CA ALA A 462 -2.21 -12.55 -8.14
C ALA A 462 -3.48 -12.97 -7.38
N PHE A 463 -4.55 -12.16 -7.48
CA PHE A 463 -5.77 -12.29 -6.72
C PHE A 463 -7.01 -12.21 -7.63
N PRO A 464 -8.10 -12.96 -7.27
CA PRO A 464 -9.32 -12.97 -8.08
C PRO A 464 -9.97 -11.59 -8.22
N GLU A 465 -9.89 -10.74 -7.21
CA GLU A 465 -10.40 -9.38 -7.20
C GLU A 465 -9.47 -8.36 -7.88
N GLY A 466 -8.30 -8.78 -8.35
CA GLY A 466 -7.30 -7.91 -8.93
C GLY A 466 -6.67 -6.94 -7.92
N SER A 467 -6.39 -5.73 -8.35
CA SER A 467 -5.86 -4.67 -7.49
C SER A 467 -6.91 -4.14 -6.51
N PRO A 468 -6.48 -3.54 -5.37
CA PRO A 468 -7.41 -2.89 -4.43
C PRO A 468 -8.28 -1.81 -5.05
N ALA A 469 -9.48 -1.61 -4.49
CA ALA A 469 -10.48 -0.65 -4.97
C ALA A 469 -10.16 0.80 -4.59
N HIS A 470 -8.95 1.26 -4.92
CA HIS A 470 -8.52 2.66 -4.78
C HIS A 470 -7.44 3.02 -5.82
N PRO A 471 -7.25 4.31 -6.17
CA PRO A 471 -6.25 4.74 -7.14
C PRO A 471 -4.83 4.28 -6.82
N ALA A 472 -4.01 4.08 -7.86
CA ALA A 472 -2.68 3.50 -7.72
C ALA A 472 -1.63 4.44 -7.09
N TYR A 473 -1.81 5.75 -7.20
CA TYR A 473 -0.77 6.74 -6.86
C TYR A 473 -1.33 7.87 -5.98
N PRO A 474 -0.57 8.33 -4.98
CA PRO A 474 0.69 7.79 -4.46
C PRO A 474 0.54 6.40 -3.84
N THR A 475 1.64 5.71 -3.58
CA THR A 475 1.60 4.40 -2.93
C THR A 475 1.30 4.53 -1.43
N GLY A 476 0.33 3.76 -0.93
CA GLY A 476 0.03 3.69 0.51
C GLY A 476 1.18 3.05 1.30
N HIS A 477 1.58 1.84 0.93
CA HIS A 477 2.66 1.11 1.58
C HIS A 477 3.99 1.87 1.55
N GLY A 478 4.38 2.47 0.41
CA GLY A 478 5.63 3.22 0.32
C GLY A 478 5.66 4.47 1.20
N THR A 479 4.53 5.17 1.34
CA THR A 479 4.44 6.34 2.23
C THR A 479 4.51 5.94 3.70
N VAL A 480 3.80 4.87 4.09
CA VAL A 480 3.89 4.30 5.44
C VAL A 480 5.30 3.79 5.72
N ALA A 481 5.97 3.18 4.72
CA ALA A 481 7.36 2.76 4.84
C ALA A 481 8.26 3.92 5.23
N GLY A 482 8.26 5.00 4.47
CA GLY A 482 9.08 6.18 4.74
C GLY A 482 8.86 6.76 6.13
N ALA A 483 7.60 6.86 6.56
CA ALA A 483 7.24 7.39 7.87
C ALA A 483 7.68 6.47 9.02
N CYS A 484 7.34 5.18 8.96
CA CYS A 484 7.66 4.23 10.02
C CYS A 484 9.17 3.97 10.14
N ILE A 485 9.90 3.88 9.01
CA ILE A 485 11.36 3.74 9.01
C ILE A 485 12.00 4.96 9.68
N THR A 486 11.48 6.16 9.44
CA THR A 486 11.95 7.39 10.11
C THR A 486 11.79 7.27 11.64
N ILE A 487 10.66 6.74 12.11
CA ILE A 487 10.45 6.50 13.55
C ILE A 487 11.44 5.45 14.08
N LEU A 488 11.65 4.34 13.35
CA LEU A 488 12.62 3.33 13.77
C LEU A 488 14.04 3.92 13.90
N LYS A 489 14.48 4.72 12.92
CA LYS A 489 15.79 5.42 12.95
C LYS A 489 15.88 6.52 14.01
N PHE A 490 14.75 7.08 14.43
CA PHE A 490 14.73 8.02 15.56
C PHE A 490 15.02 7.32 16.89
N PHE A 491 14.54 6.09 17.07
CA PHE A 491 14.69 5.35 18.32
C PHE A 491 15.96 4.51 18.40
N TYR A 492 16.44 3.92 17.28
CA TYR A 492 17.59 3.03 17.23
C TYR A 492 18.78 3.63 16.49
N ASP A 493 19.97 3.14 16.79
CA ASP A 493 21.17 3.49 16.03
C ASP A 493 21.10 2.89 14.62
N GLY A 494 20.92 3.74 13.64
CA GLY A 494 20.84 3.35 12.24
C GLY A 494 22.11 2.69 11.69
N ASN A 495 23.25 2.81 12.38
CA ASN A 495 24.52 2.19 11.99
C ASN A 495 24.76 0.83 12.66
N PHE A 496 23.80 0.34 13.44
CA PHE A 496 23.88 -1.00 14.02
C PHE A 496 23.99 -2.05 12.92
N VAL A 497 25.09 -2.81 12.91
CA VAL A 497 25.31 -3.90 11.95
C VAL A 497 24.51 -5.12 12.39
N ILE A 498 23.63 -5.58 11.51
CA ILE A 498 22.77 -6.74 11.77
C ILE A 498 23.64 -8.01 11.78
N PRO A 499 23.64 -8.77 12.89
CA PRO A 499 24.47 -9.95 13.01
C PRO A 499 23.90 -11.14 12.23
N ASN A 500 24.78 -11.96 11.65
CA ASN A 500 24.42 -13.23 11.01
C ASN A 500 23.24 -13.12 10.03
N PRO A 501 23.32 -12.28 9.02
CA PRO A 501 22.20 -12.08 8.09
C PRO A 501 21.82 -13.38 7.38
N GLN A 502 20.55 -13.51 7.05
CA GLN A 502 19.95 -14.73 6.52
C GLN A 502 19.21 -14.43 5.21
N VAL A 503 18.98 -15.49 4.43
CA VAL A 503 18.15 -15.44 3.23
C VAL A 503 17.22 -16.64 3.22
N PRO A 504 15.95 -16.50 2.82
CA PRO A 504 15.05 -17.63 2.69
C PRO A 504 15.58 -18.65 1.67
N ALA A 505 15.46 -19.94 1.98
CA ALA A 505 15.65 -20.99 1.00
C ALA A 505 14.66 -20.82 -0.17
N PRO A 506 14.94 -21.36 -1.37
CA PRO A 506 14.05 -21.21 -2.54
C PRO A 506 12.63 -21.71 -2.31
N ASP A 507 12.44 -22.69 -1.42
CA ASP A 507 11.12 -23.19 -1.01
C ASP A 507 10.48 -22.38 0.13
N GLY A 508 11.21 -21.45 0.76
CA GLY A 508 10.73 -20.62 1.87
C GLY A 508 10.49 -21.35 3.18
N LEU A 509 10.89 -22.62 3.32
CA LEU A 509 10.64 -23.39 4.53
C LEU A 509 11.72 -23.20 5.60
N SER A 510 12.90 -22.73 5.21
CA SER A 510 14.03 -22.48 6.08
C SER A 510 14.78 -21.19 5.72
N LEU A 511 15.66 -20.78 6.63
CA LEU A 511 16.61 -19.68 6.41
C LEU A 511 18.01 -20.25 6.27
N ASN A 512 18.75 -19.73 5.28
CA ASN A 512 20.15 -20.01 5.04
C ASN A 512 20.99 -18.77 5.40
N PRO A 513 22.27 -18.93 5.81
CA PRO A 513 23.17 -17.80 5.95
C PRO A 513 23.27 -16.98 4.65
N TYR A 514 23.18 -15.68 4.74
CA TYR A 514 23.46 -14.79 3.63
C TYR A 514 24.97 -14.58 3.50
N THR A 515 25.52 -14.91 2.34
CA THR A 515 26.97 -14.87 2.06
C THR A 515 27.33 -13.86 0.97
N GLY A 516 26.45 -12.88 0.71
CA GLY A 516 26.72 -11.78 -0.22
C GLY A 516 27.92 -10.92 0.21
N PRO A 517 28.51 -10.16 -0.70
CA PRO A 517 29.71 -9.37 -0.43
C PRO A 517 29.50 -8.28 0.64
N ASP A 518 28.25 -7.91 0.88
CA ASP A 518 27.81 -6.90 1.85
C ASP A 518 27.27 -7.49 3.17
N ALA A 519 27.33 -8.82 3.35
CA ALA A 519 26.79 -9.51 4.53
C ALA A 519 27.30 -8.94 5.88
N GLY A 520 28.54 -8.41 5.93
CA GLY A 520 29.13 -7.81 7.13
C GLY A 520 28.85 -6.32 7.30
N SER A 521 28.09 -5.70 6.41
CA SER A 521 27.84 -4.25 6.40
C SER A 521 26.35 -3.88 6.36
N LEU A 522 25.45 -4.85 6.47
CA LEU A 522 24.01 -4.59 6.52
C LEU A 522 23.65 -3.87 7.81
N THR A 523 23.05 -2.70 7.71
CA THR A 523 22.68 -1.85 8.84
C THR A 523 21.22 -1.43 8.74
N ILE A 524 20.64 -0.94 9.83
CA ILE A 524 19.27 -0.37 9.81
C ILE A 524 19.13 0.73 8.74
N ASN A 525 20.20 1.50 8.47
CA ASN A 525 20.22 2.50 7.40
C ASN A 525 20.37 1.89 5.99
N GLY A 526 20.87 0.68 5.90
CA GLY A 526 21.24 -0.02 4.68
C GLY A 526 20.52 -1.35 4.48
N GLU A 527 19.34 -1.55 5.08
CA GLU A 527 18.45 -2.69 4.82
C GLU A 527 17.35 -2.31 3.84
N PRO A 528 17.04 -3.19 2.88
CA PRO A 528 15.94 -2.96 1.95
C PRO A 528 14.56 -2.96 2.62
#